data_49926be9b7e1374255e3d1d2148599e5
#
_entry.id   49926be9b7e1374255e3d1d2148599e5
#
_cell.length_a   1.000
_cell.length_b   1.000
_cell.length_c   1.000
_cell.angle_alpha   90.00
_cell.angle_beta   90.00
_cell.angle_gamma   90.00
#
_symmetry.space_group_name_H-M   'P 1'
#
loop_
_entity.id
_entity.type
_entity.pdbx_description
1 polymer ?
#
loop_
_entity_poly.entity_id
_entity_poly.type
_entity_poly.pdbx_seq_one_letter_code
_entity_poly.pdbx_strand_id
1 'polypeptide(L)'
;MKNYDSMLVLSHFKGHPMGGYGGALKQLSIGCASSEGKSWIHSAGKTKDQTIVWENLPEQNLFLESMADAASSVVNYFKDNILFINVMCNLSVDCDCCAVAEDPCMKDIGILASTDPIAID
;
A
#
# COMPACT_ATOMS: atom_id res chain seq x y z
N MET A 1 -11.77 11.10 3.59
CA MET A 1 -12.22 10.85 2.21
C MET A 1 -13.57 11.48 1.88
N LYS A 2 -14.53 11.59 2.80
CA LYS A 2 -15.92 12.06 2.52
C LYS A 2 -16.10 13.42 1.81
N ASN A 3 -15.06 14.22 1.71
CA ASN A 3 -15.12 15.56 1.09
C ASN A 3 -14.43 15.62 -0.29
N TYR A 4 -14.12 14.46 -0.88
CA TYR A 4 -13.45 14.38 -2.17
C TYR A 4 -14.27 13.56 -3.14
N ASP A 5 -14.38 14.03 -4.38
CA ASP A 5 -15.18 13.41 -5.44
C ASP A 5 -14.32 12.48 -6.32
N SER A 6 -13.01 12.63 -6.29
CA SER A 6 -12.07 11.80 -7.05
C SER A 6 -10.76 11.64 -6.32
N MET A 7 -9.97 10.65 -6.74
CA MET A 7 -8.67 10.33 -6.15
C MET A 7 -7.63 10.00 -7.22
N LEU A 8 -6.45 10.60 -7.11
CA LEU A 8 -5.25 10.17 -7.81
C LEU A 8 -4.34 9.45 -6.82
N VAL A 9 -4.07 8.17 -7.10
CA VAL A 9 -3.10 7.36 -6.35
C VAL A 9 -1.78 7.40 -7.10
N LEU A 10 -0.84 8.19 -6.60
CA LEU A 10 0.50 8.32 -7.14
C LEU A 10 1.48 7.58 -6.23
N SER A 11 1.99 6.45 -6.68
CA SER A 11 2.80 5.54 -5.88
C SER A 11 4.20 5.39 -6.45
N HIS A 12 5.20 5.32 -5.58
CA HIS A 12 6.51 4.79 -5.92
C HIS A 12 6.47 3.28 -5.80
N PHE A 13 6.71 2.57 -6.90
CA PHE A 13 6.76 1.11 -6.90
C PHE A 13 8.14 0.61 -6.41
N LYS A 14 8.18 -0.34 -5.51
CA LYS A 14 9.41 -0.90 -4.89
C LYS A 14 9.11 -2.22 -4.18
N GLY A 15 10.15 -2.88 -3.68
CA GLY A 15 10.02 -4.02 -2.79
C GLY A 15 9.34 -3.68 -1.46
N HIS A 16 8.88 -4.70 -0.76
CA HIS A 16 8.29 -4.56 0.57
C HIS A 16 8.45 -5.85 1.37
N PRO A 17 9.02 -5.82 2.59
CA PRO A 17 9.33 -7.04 3.35
C PRO A 17 8.13 -7.91 3.71
N MET A 18 6.98 -7.31 3.98
CA MET A 18 5.77 -8.05 4.36
C MET A 18 4.83 -8.31 3.17
N GLY A 19 4.78 -7.41 2.19
CA GLY A 19 3.85 -7.49 1.07
C GLY A 19 4.46 -8.04 -0.22
N GLY A 20 5.78 -8.31 -0.23
CA GLY A 20 6.52 -8.64 -1.45
C GLY A 20 6.89 -7.40 -2.25
N TYR A 21 5.92 -6.56 -2.57
CA TYR A 21 6.11 -5.25 -3.20
C TYR A 21 5.17 -4.21 -2.59
N GLY A 22 5.45 -2.94 -2.87
CA GLY A 22 4.60 -1.80 -2.55
C GLY A 22 4.37 -0.95 -3.78
N GLY A 23 3.13 -0.93 -4.24
CA GLY A 23 2.65 -0.14 -5.36
C GLY A 23 1.33 0.55 -5.00
N ALA A 24 0.44 0.71 -5.97
CA ALA A 24 -0.82 1.42 -5.82
C ALA A 24 -1.73 0.79 -4.75
N LEU A 25 -1.87 -0.54 -4.71
CA LEU A 25 -2.72 -1.21 -3.72
C LEU A 25 -2.23 -1.00 -2.28
N LYS A 26 -0.92 -1.12 -2.06
CA LYS A 26 -0.36 -0.85 -0.73
C LYS A 26 -0.51 0.62 -0.34
N GLN A 27 -0.29 1.54 -1.26
CA GLN A 27 -0.49 2.98 -1.04
C GLN A 27 -1.95 3.27 -0.68
N LEU A 28 -2.87 2.63 -1.37
CA LEU A 28 -4.29 2.79 -1.16
C LEU A 28 -4.76 2.26 0.20
N SER A 29 -4.26 1.11 0.61
CA SER A 29 -4.59 0.48 1.90
C SER A 29 -3.90 1.16 3.08
N ILE A 30 -2.58 0.99 3.18
CA ILE A 30 -1.77 1.46 4.31
C ILE A 30 -1.58 2.98 4.25
N GLY A 31 -1.37 3.55 3.05
CA GLY A 31 -1.14 4.99 2.89
C GLY A 31 -2.34 5.85 3.27
N CYS A 32 -3.55 5.40 2.97
CA CYS A 32 -4.80 6.10 3.30
C CYS A 32 -5.28 5.87 4.73
N ALA A 33 -4.73 4.90 5.43
CA ALA A 33 -5.16 4.55 6.78
C ALA A 33 -4.64 5.55 7.83
N SER A 34 -5.46 5.81 8.84
CA SER A 34 -5.00 6.47 10.08
C SER A 34 -3.95 5.61 10.80
N SER A 35 -3.28 6.17 11.79
CA SER A 35 -2.32 5.41 12.61
C SER A 35 -2.91 4.15 13.23
N GLU A 36 -4.10 4.25 13.82
CA GLU A 36 -4.85 3.08 14.33
C GLU A 36 -5.26 2.11 13.21
N GLY A 37 -5.66 2.65 12.04
CA GLY A 37 -6.00 1.85 10.86
C GLY A 37 -4.80 1.08 10.33
N LYS A 38 -3.61 1.68 10.33
CA LYS A 38 -2.37 0.98 9.96
C LYS A 38 -2.09 -0.21 10.89
N SER A 39 -2.20 -0.01 12.20
CA SER A 39 -2.04 -1.10 13.17
C SER A 39 -3.08 -2.20 12.96
N TRP A 40 -4.32 -1.82 12.71
CA TRP A 40 -5.41 -2.75 12.42
C TRP A 40 -5.14 -3.61 11.18
N ILE A 41 -4.69 -3.00 10.09
CA ILE A 41 -4.35 -3.71 8.85
C ILE A 41 -3.13 -4.61 9.06
N HIS A 42 -2.03 -4.10 9.66
CA HIS A 42 -0.82 -4.89 9.87
C HIS A 42 -1.02 -6.09 10.79
N SER A 43 -1.93 -5.98 11.74
CA SER A 43 -2.26 -7.08 12.66
C SER A 43 -3.40 -7.99 12.16
N ALA A 44 -3.93 -7.75 10.96
CA ALA A 44 -5.13 -8.43 10.46
C ALA A 44 -6.28 -8.41 11.48
N GLY A 45 -6.57 -7.22 12.02
CA GLY A 45 -7.69 -7.01 12.92
C GLY A 45 -7.46 -7.39 14.39
N LYS A 46 -6.23 -7.69 14.82
CA LYS A 46 -5.95 -8.07 16.20
C LYS A 46 -5.80 -6.87 17.16
N THR A 47 -5.19 -5.79 16.69
CA THR A 47 -4.96 -4.59 17.52
C THR A 47 -4.97 -3.30 16.71
N LYS A 48 -5.38 -2.21 17.35
CA LYS A 48 -5.23 -0.83 16.87
C LYS A 48 -4.09 -0.09 17.56
N ASP A 49 -3.47 -0.71 18.54
CA ASP A 49 -2.39 -0.12 19.32
C ASP A 49 -1.07 -0.22 18.56
N GLN A 50 -0.46 0.94 18.30
CA GLN A 50 0.79 1.06 17.58
C GLN A 50 2.00 0.53 18.36
N THR A 51 1.90 0.47 19.70
CA THR A 51 3.00 0.05 20.57
C THR A 51 3.22 -1.47 20.55
N ILE A 52 2.16 -2.22 20.30
CA ILE A 52 2.17 -3.69 20.35
C ILE A 52 1.89 -4.36 19.00
N VAL A 53 1.69 -3.58 17.94
CA VAL A 53 1.34 -4.15 16.62
C VAL A 53 2.39 -5.13 16.11
N TRP A 54 3.67 -4.85 16.35
CA TRP A 54 4.77 -5.68 15.87
C TRP A 54 4.92 -7.01 16.61
N GLU A 55 4.34 -7.11 17.81
CA GLU A 55 4.24 -8.36 18.58
C GLU A 55 3.01 -9.19 18.16
N ASN A 56 2.09 -8.60 17.42
CA ASN A 56 0.81 -9.18 17.02
C ASN A 56 0.68 -9.39 15.52
N LEU A 57 1.80 -9.56 14.81
CA LEU A 57 1.77 -9.79 13.36
C LEU A 57 1.05 -11.11 13.04
N PRO A 58 0.22 -11.13 12.01
CA PRO A 58 -0.45 -12.33 11.54
C PRO A 58 0.47 -13.14 10.63
N GLU A 59 0.00 -14.31 10.20
CA GLU A 59 0.55 -14.97 9.02
C GLU A 59 0.41 -14.09 7.79
N GLN A 60 1.35 -14.22 6.85
CA GLN A 60 1.45 -13.36 5.67
C GLN A 60 0.15 -13.28 4.87
N ASN A 61 -0.53 -14.39 4.68
CA ASN A 61 -1.79 -14.43 3.93
C ASN A 61 -2.86 -13.54 4.56
N LEU A 62 -3.01 -13.58 5.89
CA LEU A 62 -3.98 -12.76 6.61
C LEU A 62 -3.64 -11.27 6.52
N PHE A 63 -2.35 -10.93 6.52
CA PHE A 63 -1.92 -9.55 6.29
C PHE A 63 -2.29 -9.09 4.88
N LEU A 64 -2.00 -9.89 3.84
CA LEU A 64 -2.32 -9.56 2.45
C LEU A 64 -3.83 -9.42 2.23
N GLU A 65 -4.64 -10.30 2.80
CA GLU A 65 -6.10 -10.22 2.78
C GLU A 65 -6.61 -8.93 3.45
N SER A 66 -6.09 -8.61 4.63
CA SER A 66 -6.44 -7.38 5.35
C SER A 66 -6.06 -6.12 4.57
N MET A 67 -4.92 -6.14 3.89
CA MET A 67 -4.47 -5.05 3.02
C MET A 67 -5.39 -4.92 1.79
N ALA A 68 -5.79 -6.03 1.18
CA ALA A 68 -6.71 -6.05 0.05
C ALA A 68 -8.10 -5.51 0.43
N ASP A 69 -8.64 -5.92 1.58
CA ASP A 69 -9.91 -5.42 2.11
C ASP A 69 -9.87 -3.91 2.34
N ALA A 70 -8.80 -3.41 2.94
CA ALA A 70 -8.61 -1.99 3.17
C ALA A 70 -8.56 -1.20 1.84
N ALA A 71 -7.80 -1.68 0.85
CA ALA A 71 -7.75 -1.09 -0.48
C ALA A 71 -9.12 -1.10 -1.16
N SER A 72 -9.82 -2.24 -1.11
CA SER A 72 -11.16 -2.41 -1.66
C SER A 72 -12.16 -1.39 -1.09
N SER A 73 -12.06 -1.07 0.20
CA SER A 73 -12.93 -0.07 0.82
C SER A 73 -12.78 1.32 0.19
N VAL A 74 -11.57 1.69 -0.21
CA VAL A 74 -11.30 2.98 -0.86
C VAL A 74 -11.75 2.96 -2.32
N VAL A 75 -11.46 1.90 -3.06
CA VAL A 75 -11.93 1.71 -4.45
C VAL A 75 -13.45 1.79 -4.51
N ASN A 76 -14.14 1.07 -3.63
CA ASN A 76 -15.60 1.06 -3.57
C ASN A 76 -16.19 2.44 -3.24
N TYR A 77 -15.47 3.27 -2.52
CA TYR A 77 -15.91 4.64 -2.22
C TYR A 77 -15.82 5.55 -3.46
N PHE A 78 -14.70 5.52 -4.18
CA PHE A 78 -14.46 6.40 -5.34
C PHE A 78 -15.02 5.83 -6.65
N LYS A 79 -15.22 4.53 -6.73
CA LYS A 79 -15.72 3.81 -7.94
C LYS A 79 -14.88 4.17 -9.17
N ASP A 80 -15.53 4.74 -10.20
CA ASP A 80 -14.90 5.12 -11.47
C ASP A 80 -14.11 6.44 -11.39
N ASN A 81 -14.11 7.11 -10.22
CA ASN A 81 -13.44 8.39 -10.02
C ASN A 81 -12.07 8.23 -9.34
N ILE A 82 -11.35 7.16 -9.68
CA ILE A 82 -10.00 6.89 -9.17
C ILE A 82 -9.05 6.56 -10.32
N LEU A 83 -7.85 7.12 -10.26
CA LEU A 83 -6.77 6.84 -11.20
C LEU A 83 -5.52 6.42 -10.44
N PHE A 84 -4.84 5.41 -10.93
CA PHE A 84 -3.60 4.89 -10.36
C PHE A 84 -2.42 5.18 -11.26
N ILE A 85 -1.31 5.62 -10.66
CA ILE A 85 -0.02 5.81 -11.31
C ILE A 85 1.06 5.17 -10.44
N ASN A 86 1.82 4.24 -11.01
CA ASN A 86 3.03 3.69 -10.41
C ASN A 86 4.27 4.28 -11.08
N VAL A 87 5.11 4.93 -10.30
CA VAL A 87 6.43 5.42 -10.72
C VAL A 87 7.45 4.33 -10.42
N MET A 88 8.03 3.76 -11.46
CA MET A 88 8.97 2.62 -11.39
C MET A 88 10.39 3.10 -11.68
N CYS A 89 10.85 4.06 -10.87
CA CYS A 89 12.18 4.65 -10.92
C CYS A 89 12.87 4.48 -9.56
N ASN A 90 14.18 4.39 -9.52
CA ASN A 90 14.95 4.17 -8.29
C ASN A 90 14.45 2.95 -7.51
N LEU A 91 14.24 1.84 -8.20
CA LEU A 91 13.66 0.63 -7.63
C LEU A 91 14.63 -0.04 -6.65
N SER A 92 14.18 -0.26 -5.44
CA SER A 92 14.91 -0.99 -4.39
C SER A 92 14.13 -2.21 -3.91
N VAL A 93 14.79 -3.10 -3.19
CA VAL A 93 14.15 -4.25 -2.54
C VAL A 93 13.38 -3.85 -1.29
N ASP A 94 13.72 -2.71 -0.71
CA ASP A 94 13.11 -2.20 0.52
C ASP A 94 12.01 -1.17 0.25
N CYS A 95 11.16 -1.03 1.24
CA CYS A 95 10.13 0.01 1.24
C CYS A 95 10.70 1.35 1.68
N ASP A 96 10.25 2.45 1.08
CA ASP A 96 10.58 3.83 1.50
C ASP A 96 10.21 4.13 2.98
N CYS A 97 9.41 3.27 3.60
CA CYS A 97 9.07 3.38 5.01
C CYS A 97 10.15 2.77 5.95
N CYS A 98 11.15 2.09 5.42
CA CYS A 98 12.26 1.56 6.20
C CYS A 98 13.23 2.69 6.55
N ALA A 99 13.64 2.75 7.82
CA ALA A 99 14.58 3.78 8.29
C ALA A 99 15.98 3.62 7.68
N VAL A 100 16.34 2.38 7.33
CA VAL A 100 17.61 2.01 6.66
C VAL A 100 17.21 1.16 5.46
N ALA A 101 16.81 1.80 4.36
CA ALA A 101 16.52 1.13 3.10
C ALA A 101 17.81 0.92 2.30
N GLU A 102 17.87 -0.16 1.53
CA GLU A 102 18.94 -0.38 0.57
C GLU A 102 18.86 0.61 -0.60
N ASP A 103 20.01 0.93 -1.17
CA ASP A 103 20.09 1.75 -2.36
C ASP A 103 19.34 1.11 -3.55
N PRO A 104 18.88 1.91 -4.51
CA PRO A 104 18.27 1.40 -5.72
C PRO A 104 19.16 0.36 -6.42
N CYS A 105 18.59 -0.79 -6.73
CA CYS A 105 19.31 -1.95 -7.28
C CYS A 105 18.91 -2.31 -8.72
N MET A 106 17.91 -1.63 -9.27
CA MET A 106 17.38 -1.88 -10.61
C MET A 106 17.34 -0.60 -11.45
N LYS A 107 17.44 -0.76 -12.77
CA LYS A 107 17.25 0.36 -13.70
C LYS A 107 15.80 0.83 -13.69
N ASP A 108 15.61 2.10 -13.94
CA ASP A 108 14.29 2.69 -14.13
C ASP A 108 13.54 1.98 -15.25
N ILE A 109 12.28 1.67 -15.00
CA ILE A 109 11.36 1.06 -15.97
C ILE A 109 10.49 2.14 -16.61
N GLY A 110 10.00 3.10 -15.82
CA GLY A 110 9.16 4.20 -16.29
C GLY A 110 7.94 4.42 -15.40
N ILE A 111 6.84 4.80 -16.03
CA ILE A 111 5.59 5.13 -15.34
C ILE A 111 4.47 4.31 -15.98
N LEU A 112 3.69 3.65 -15.14
CA LEU A 112 2.46 2.97 -15.52
C LEU A 112 1.25 3.74 -14.99
N ALA A 113 0.16 3.72 -15.75
CA ALA A 113 -1.12 4.30 -15.31
C ALA A 113 -2.28 3.38 -15.68
N SER A 114 -3.27 3.27 -14.80
CA SER A 114 -4.47 2.46 -15.01
C SER A 114 -5.63 3.00 -14.18
N THR A 115 -6.85 2.70 -14.63
CA THR A 115 -8.06 2.85 -13.82
C THR A 115 -8.42 1.56 -13.06
N ASP A 116 -7.73 0.47 -13.35
CA ASP A 116 -7.91 -0.83 -12.70
C ASP A 116 -6.85 -1.00 -11.61
N PRO A 117 -7.25 -1.18 -10.33
CA PRO A 117 -6.34 -1.31 -9.21
C PRO A 117 -5.54 -2.62 -9.19
N ILE A 118 -5.97 -3.64 -9.93
CA ILE A 118 -5.26 -4.91 -10.04
C ILE A 118 -4.27 -4.87 -11.20
N ALA A 119 -4.68 -4.28 -12.33
CA ALA A 119 -3.83 -4.21 -13.52
C ALA A 119 -2.64 -3.26 -13.38
N ILE A 120 -2.66 -2.34 -12.40
CA ILE A 120 -1.58 -1.37 -12.18
C ILE A 120 -0.38 -1.98 -11.44
N ASP A 121 -0.60 -2.93 -10.53
CA ASP A 121 0.39 -3.60 -9.70
C ASP A 121 0.73 -4.99 -10.26
#